data_5ed9ff68a5db168cdba811f45f3b01cf
#
_entry.id   5ed9ff68a5db168cdba811f45f3b01cf
#
_cell.length_a   1.000
_cell.length_b   1.000
_cell.length_c   1.000
_cell.angle_alpha   90.00
_cell.angle_beta   90.00
_cell.angle_gamma   90.00
#
_symmetry.space_group_name_H-M   'P 1'
#
loop_
_entity.id
_entity.type
_entity.pdbx_description
1 polymer ?
#
loop_
_entity_poly.entity_id
_entity_poly.type
_entity_poly.pdbx_seq_one_letter_code
_entity_poly.pdbx_strand_id
1 'polypeptide(L)'
;QSMVAKLPVAKGDCDTVTMMSYGFDPYLSSWSPYHGSVYAVLESLSRIVTAGGDYKKVRFTFQEYFRRMSEDPKRWSQPFAALLGAYNAQIGFGLPSIGGKDSMSGTFNDIDVPPTLVSFAVDIAKEKDIITPELKAVGDQLVLFTIKKDEFDLPDYAQVMKLYDTIHALIQAGVIVSAYALDGKGLAAAVSKMAFGNKLGVTVNEDVSKETLFAPGFGNIVAEVPAEKVAEVKAAFDAAGLAGYEALVGWVNEEESFIYGDMRISMEEALHAWTATLEKVFPTRATENKDEVKTGLYKADSIYVCKNKVAKPTVFIPVFPGTNCEYDSADAFERAGANTIVKVFKNMNANDIRESVDEFVKAIEQSQIIMFPGGFSAGDEPDGSAKFFATAFRNAKMTEAVMKLLNERDGLALGICNGFQALIKLGLVPHGEICPQSAESPTLTYNTIGRH
;
A
#
# COMPACT_ATOMS: atom_id res chain seq x y z
N GLN A 1 -6.42 -11.12 2.55
CA GLN A 1 -6.63 -9.84 3.22
C GLN A 1 -5.33 -9.07 3.48
N SER A 2 -4.24 -9.77 3.58
CA SER A 2 -2.91 -9.19 3.69
C SER A 2 -2.14 -9.38 2.38
N MET A 3 -1.33 -8.41 2.02
CA MET A 3 -0.31 -8.57 1.00
C MET A 3 0.90 -9.23 1.66
N VAL A 4 1.35 -10.36 1.13
CA VAL A 4 2.53 -11.07 1.61
C VAL A 4 3.49 -11.26 0.45
N ALA A 5 4.74 -10.83 0.63
CA ALA A 5 5.75 -10.89 -0.40
C ALA A 5 7.12 -11.28 0.16
N LYS A 6 7.85 -12.15 -0.54
CA LYS A 6 9.24 -12.45 -0.20
C LYS A 6 10.11 -11.19 -0.31
N LEU A 7 11.05 -11.05 0.57
CA LEU A 7 12.05 -9.99 0.45
C LEU A 7 12.88 -10.21 -0.81
N PRO A 8 12.94 -9.21 -1.72
CA PRO A 8 13.82 -9.30 -2.87
C PRO A 8 15.27 -9.19 -2.42
N VAL A 9 16.06 -10.20 -2.76
CA VAL A 9 17.51 -10.23 -2.51
C VAL A 9 18.28 -10.21 -3.83
N ALA A 10 19.43 -9.56 -3.82
CA ALA A 10 20.22 -9.42 -5.03
C ALA A 10 20.77 -10.76 -5.57
N LYS A 11 21.00 -11.74 -4.71
CA LYS A 11 21.47 -13.09 -5.06
C LYS A 11 20.89 -14.11 -4.09
N GLY A 12 20.55 -15.30 -4.63
CA GLY A 12 20.01 -16.40 -3.84
C GLY A 12 18.51 -16.29 -3.61
N ASP A 13 17.99 -17.03 -2.63
CA ASP A 13 16.58 -17.02 -2.19
C ASP A 13 16.50 -16.61 -0.72
N CYS A 14 15.36 -16.05 -0.34
CA CYS A 14 15.07 -15.61 1.02
C CYS A 14 13.69 -16.15 1.43
N ASP A 15 13.63 -16.83 2.56
CA ASP A 15 12.39 -17.36 3.14
C ASP A 15 11.65 -16.33 4.03
N THR A 16 12.22 -15.13 4.19
CA THR A 16 11.58 -14.05 4.94
C THR A 16 10.59 -13.32 4.04
N VAL A 17 9.40 -13.11 4.57
CA VAL A 17 8.32 -12.35 3.90
C VAL A 17 8.00 -11.09 4.68
N THR A 18 7.63 -10.05 3.96
CA THR A 18 6.94 -8.88 4.52
C THR A 18 5.45 -9.10 4.39
N MET A 19 4.72 -8.68 5.41
CA MET A 19 3.26 -8.71 5.43
C MET A 19 2.75 -7.29 5.61
N MET A 20 1.71 -6.93 4.87
CA MET A 20 1.05 -5.64 4.99
C MET A 20 -0.45 -5.81 4.89
N SER A 21 -1.16 -5.18 5.80
CA SER A 21 -2.62 -5.11 5.79
C SER A 21 -3.08 -3.67 6.06
N TYR A 22 -4.37 -3.43 5.88
CA TYR A 22 -4.97 -2.14 6.26
C TYR A 22 -6.29 -2.36 6.99
N GLY A 23 -6.75 -1.34 7.69
CA GLY A 23 -8.07 -1.27 8.29
C GLY A 23 -8.67 0.12 8.11
N PHE A 24 -9.94 0.18 7.71
CA PHE A 24 -10.73 1.40 7.58
C PHE A 24 -12.17 1.07 7.22
N ASP A 25 -13.12 1.69 7.92
CA ASP A 25 -14.53 1.67 7.54
C ASP A 25 -15.10 3.09 7.53
N PRO A 26 -15.57 3.60 6.37
CA PRO A 26 -16.06 4.97 6.23
C PRO A 26 -17.36 5.24 6.99
N TYR A 27 -18.22 4.23 7.18
CA TYR A 27 -19.47 4.38 7.90
C TYR A 27 -19.23 4.49 9.41
N LEU A 28 -18.38 3.61 9.95
CA LEU A 28 -17.99 3.66 11.35
C LEU A 28 -17.25 4.96 11.68
N SER A 29 -16.34 5.39 10.81
CA SER A 29 -15.61 6.65 10.97
C SER A 29 -16.51 7.90 10.88
N SER A 30 -17.56 7.84 10.04
CA SER A 30 -18.57 8.92 9.95
C SER A 30 -19.45 8.99 11.19
N TRP A 31 -19.79 7.84 11.78
CA TRP A 31 -20.53 7.76 13.02
C TRP A 31 -19.70 8.25 14.21
N SER A 32 -18.47 7.79 14.33
CA SER A 32 -17.53 8.20 15.37
C SER A 32 -16.08 8.07 14.88
N PRO A 33 -15.38 9.18 14.60
CA PRO A 33 -13.98 9.13 14.19
C PRO A 33 -13.08 8.43 15.21
N TYR A 34 -13.40 8.53 16.50
CA TYR A 34 -12.69 7.82 17.57
C TYR A 34 -12.82 6.29 17.44
N HIS A 35 -14.04 5.76 17.36
CA HIS A 35 -14.27 4.34 17.18
C HIS A 35 -13.75 3.86 15.83
N GLY A 36 -13.97 4.63 14.77
CA GLY A 36 -13.45 4.33 13.43
C GLY A 36 -11.94 4.07 13.45
N SER A 37 -11.18 4.87 14.17
CA SER A 37 -9.73 4.71 14.29
C SER A 37 -9.31 3.56 15.17
N VAL A 38 -10.01 3.31 16.30
CA VAL A 38 -9.78 2.12 17.15
C VAL A 38 -9.96 0.85 16.32
N TYR A 39 -11.07 0.78 15.58
CA TYR A 39 -11.39 -0.39 14.77
C TYR A 39 -10.55 -0.49 13.49
N ALA A 40 -10.05 0.61 12.94
CA ALA A 40 -9.07 0.59 11.86
C ALA A 40 -7.77 -0.12 12.30
N VAL A 41 -7.27 0.19 13.50
CA VAL A 41 -6.12 -0.49 14.08
C VAL A 41 -6.41 -1.97 14.31
N LEU A 42 -7.54 -2.29 14.93
CA LEU A 42 -7.94 -3.67 15.20
C LEU A 42 -8.09 -4.49 13.91
N GLU A 43 -8.73 -3.93 12.89
CA GLU A 43 -8.93 -4.59 11.60
C GLU A 43 -7.60 -4.87 10.89
N SER A 44 -6.68 -3.92 10.87
CA SER A 44 -5.36 -4.15 10.30
C SER A 44 -4.59 -5.25 11.03
N LEU A 45 -4.67 -5.32 12.37
CA LEU A 45 -4.07 -6.40 13.15
C LEU A 45 -4.70 -7.77 12.87
N SER A 46 -6.04 -7.86 12.88
CA SER A 46 -6.74 -9.12 12.63
C SER A 46 -6.37 -9.73 11.29
N ARG A 47 -6.20 -8.89 10.27
CA ARG A 47 -5.79 -9.32 8.92
C ARG A 47 -4.35 -9.84 8.86
N ILE A 48 -3.43 -9.33 9.67
CA ILE A 48 -2.08 -9.90 9.82
C ILE A 48 -2.16 -11.29 10.45
N VAL A 49 -2.92 -11.42 11.54
CA VAL A 49 -3.08 -12.70 12.27
C VAL A 49 -3.67 -13.77 11.37
N THR A 50 -4.72 -13.45 10.59
CA THR A 50 -5.36 -14.41 9.67
C THR A 50 -4.47 -14.89 8.54
N ALA A 51 -3.40 -14.18 8.24
CA ALA A 51 -2.39 -14.61 7.28
C ALA A 51 -1.21 -15.37 7.91
N GLY A 52 -1.21 -15.59 9.24
CA GLY A 52 -0.17 -16.30 9.97
C GLY A 52 0.86 -15.41 10.68
N GLY A 53 0.70 -14.08 10.62
CA GLY A 53 1.60 -13.14 11.29
C GLY A 53 1.46 -13.11 12.81
N ASP A 54 2.50 -12.64 13.49
CA ASP A 54 2.55 -12.44 14.94
C ASP A 54 2.27 -10.95 15.24
N TYR A 55 1.05 -10.64 15.70
CA TYR A 55 0.66 -9.26 15.93
C TYR A 55 1.66 -8.48 16.82
N LYS A 56 2.39 -9.12 17.71
CA LYS A 56 3.37 -8.47 18.61
C LYS A 56 4.54 -7.83 17.87
N LYS A 57 4.82 -8.26 16.66
CA LYS A 57 5.89 -7.71 15.81
C LYS A 57 5.41 -6.56 14.94
N VAL A 58 4.11 -6.32 14.87
CA VAL A 58 3.52 -5.29 14.03
C VAL A 58 4.03 -3.90 14.40
N ARG A 59 4.26 -3.11 13.35
CA ARG A 59 4.41 -1.66 13.43
C ARG A 59 3.38 -1.01 12.53
N PHE A 60 2.76 0.07 13.02
CA PHE A 60 1.76 0.78 12.25
C PHE A 60 2.35 1.96 11.48
N THR A 61 1.68 2.32 10.40
CA THR A 61 1.74 3.64 9.79
C THR A 61 0.32 4.09 9.49
N PHE A 62 0.02 5.36 9.72
CA PHE A 62 -1.34 5.88 9.54
C PHE A 62 -1.40 6.85 8.38
N GLN A 63 -2.43 6.70 7.56
CA GLN A 63 -2.77 7.67 6.53
C GLN A 63 -4.06 8.38 6.94
N GLU A 64 -3.97 9.66 7.19
CA GLU A 64 -5.10 10.49 7.55
C GLU A 64 -5.52 11.37 6.37
N TYR A 65 -6.84 11.48 6.16
CA TYR A 65 -7.41 12.34 5.14
C TYR A 65 -8.74 12.92 5.62
N PHE A 66 -8.74 14.23 5.83
CA PHE A 66 -9.88 14.94 6.38
C PHE A 66 -10.32 16.06 5.44
N ARG A 67 -11.57 16.48 5.58
CA ARG A 67 -12.11 17.64 4.88
C ARG A 67 -11.31 18.90 5.20
N ARG A 68 -11.42 19.92 4.35
CA ARG A 68 -10.74 21.20 4.55
C ARG A 68 -11.11 21.81 5.90
N MET A 69 -10.13 22.24 6.68
CA MET A 69 -10.32 22.62 8.09
C MET A 69 -10.93 24.02 8.19
N SER A 70 -11.06 24.94 7.77
CA SER A 70 -11.64 26.25 8.09
C SER A 70 -11.48 26.65 9.58
N GLU A 71 -12.12 27.72 9.99
CA GLU A 71 -12.14 28.19 11.39
C GLU A 71 -13.19 27.47 12.27
N ASP A 72 -13.94 26.51 11.71
CA ASP A 72 -14.98 25.77 12.44
C ASP A 72 -14.36 24.74 13.38
N PRO A 73 -14.50 24.87 14.72
CA PRO A 73 -13.97 23.92 15.70
C PRO A 73 -14.47 22.48 15.49
N LYS A 74 -15.67 22.31 14.95
CA LYS A 74 -16.21 20.96 14.66
C LYS A 74 -15.43 20.24 13.57
N ARG A 75 -14.85 20.99 12.62
CA ARG A 75 -13.97 20.38 11.62
C ARG A 75 -12.68 19.87 12.24
N TRP A 76 -12.10 20.60 13.18
CA TRP A 76 -10.90 20.23 13.91
C TRP A 76 -11.10 19.08 14.90
N SER A 77 -12.33 18.90 15.43
CA SER A 77 -12.61 17.81 16.36
C SER A 77 -12.53 16.43 15.71
N GLN A 78 -12.73 16.31 14.40
CA GLN A 78 -12.69 15.02 13.69
C GLN A 78 -11.29 14.39 13.64
N PRO A 79 -10.24 15.08 13.14
CA PRO A 79 -8.88 14.53 13.19
C PRO A 79 -8.41 14.30 14.63
N PHE A 80 -8.76 15.19 15.56
CA PHE A 80 -8.40 15.02 16.97
C PHE A 80 -9.04 13.75 17.58
N ALA A 81 -10.32 13.51 17.33
CA ALA A 81 -10.99 12.29 17.81
C ALA A 81 -10.40 11.01 17.16
N ALA A 82 -10.11 11.06 15.87
CA ALA A 82 -9.46 9.95 15.17
C ALA A 82 -8.07 9.65 15.76
N LEU A 83 -7.27 10.67 15.98
CA LEU A 83 -5.95 10.55 16.59
C LEU A 83 -6.02 9.94 18.00
N LEU A 84 -6.98 10.38 18.83
CA LEU A 84 -7.20 9.81 20.17
C LEU A 84 -7.59 8.33 20.11
N GLY A 85 -8.45 7.94 19.16
CA GLY A 85 -8.81 6.54 18.97
C GLY A 85 -7.62 5.68 18.59
N ALA A 86 -6.83 6.12 17.61
CA ALA A 86 -5.62 5.42 17.20
C ALA A 86 -4.57 5.35 18.34
N TYR A 87 -4.42 6.42 19.12
CA TYR A 87 -3.54 6.46 20.29
C TYR A 87 -4.00 5.45 21.34
N ASN A 88 -5.29 5.41 21.66
CA ASN A 88 -5.83 4.47 22.63
C ASN A 88 -5.60 3.01 22.20
N ALA A 89 -5.81 2.70 20.93
CA ALA A 89 -5.57 1.36 20.40
C ALA A 89 -4.08 0.97 20.47
N GLN A 90 -3.17 1.89 20.13
CA GLN A 90 -1.73 1.64 20.25
C GLN A 90 -1.30 1.34 21.69
N ILE A 91 -1.79 2.11 22.65
CA ILE A 91 -1.51 1.88 24.08
C ILE A 91 -2.14 0.56 24.54
N GLY A 92 -3.39 0.29 24.14
CA GLY A 92 -4.10 -0.93 24.49
C GLY A 92 -3.40 -2.21 24.02
N PHE A 93 -2.87 -2.21 22.81
CA PHE A 93 -2.10 -3.33 22.26
C PHE A 93 -0.61 -3.31 22.62
N GLY A 94 -0.07 -2.19 23.12
CA GLY A 94 1.35 -2.04 23.35
C GLY A 94 2.18 -1.97 22.06
N LEU A 95 1.60 -1.52 20.96
CA LEU A 95 2.21 -1.52 19.62
C LEU A 95 2.36 -0.08 19.10
N PRO A 96 3.57 0.32 18.64
CA PRO A 96 3.81 1.67 18.17
C PRO A 96 3.50 1.84 16.67
N SER A 97 3.14 3.08 16.31
CA SER A 97 3.28 3.54 14.92
C SER A 97 4.70 4.09 14.68
N ILE A 98 5.18 3.92 13.44
CA ILE A 98 6.49 4.44 13.01
C ILE A 98 6.37 5.82 12.36
N GLY A 99 5.17 6.28 12.08
CA GLY A 99 4.86 7.53 11.43
C GLY A 99 3.55 7.46 10.66
N GLY A 100 3.41 8.35 9.72
CA GLY A 100 2.21 8.45 8.90
C GLY A 100 2.23 9.71 8.05
N LYS A 101 1.10 10.00 7.43
CA LYS A 101 0.88 11.23 6.68
C LYS A 101 -0.56 11.68 6.89
N ASP A 102 -0.73 12.96 7.08
CA ASP A 102 -2.04 13.61 7.17
C ASP A 102 -2.27 14.58 5.99
N SER A 103 -3.52 14.80 5.66
CA SER A 103 -3.95 15.79 4.70
C SER A 103 -5.33 16.31 5.08
N MET A 104 -5.50 17.64 5.00
CA MET A 104 -6.73 18.35 5.32
C MET A 104 -7.35 19.00 4.07
N SER A 105 -7.23 18.33 2.92
CA SER A 105 -7.67 18.82 1.61
C SER A 105 -8.88 18.07 1.02
N GLY A 106 -9.52 17.23 1.81
CA GLY A 106 -10.59 16.31 1.39
C GLY A 106 -11.96 17.00 1.21
N THR A 107 -12.00 18.17 0.59
CA THR A 107 -13.24 18.86 0.20
C THR A 107 -13.18 19.17 -1.28
N PHE A 108 -14.17 18.73 -2.02
CA PHE A 108 -14.37 19.04 -3.43
C PHE A 108 -15.77 19.64 -3.63
N ASN A 109 -15.83 20.92 -3.95
CA ASN A 109 -17.08 21.71 -3.96
C ASN A 109 -17.83 21.54 -2.63
N ASP A 110 -19.04 20.98 -2.66
CA ASP A 110 -19.89 20.75 -1.50
C ASP A 110 -19.73 19.33 -0.91
N ILE A 111 -18.80 18.54 -1.43
CA ILE A 111 -18.57 17.16 -0.98
C ILE A 111 -17.35 17.14 -0.07
N ASP A 112 -17.56 16.69 1.16
CA ASP A 112 -16.50 16.39 2.11
C ASP A 112 -16.25 14.87 2.14
N VAL A 113 -14.98 14.46 2.20
CA VAL A 113 -14.63 13.05 2.48
C VAL A 113 -15.07 12.67 3.88
N PRO A 114 -15.44 11.39 4.14
CA PRO A 114 -15.64 10.93 5.51
C PRO A 114 -14.35 11.13 6.33
N PRO A 115 -14.44 11.33 7.66
CA PRO A 115 -13.26 11.35 8.51
C PRO A 115 -12.45 10.07 8.29
N THR A 116 -11.24 10.19 7.80
CA THR A 116 -10.45 9.03 7.37
C THR A 116 -9.17 8.92 8.17
N LEU A 117 -9.01 7.82 8.88
CA LEU A 117 -7.73 7.32 9.39
C LEU A 117 -7.62 5.87 8.95
N VAL A 118 -6.75 5.59 8.00
CA VAL A 118 -6.41 4.24 7.58
C VAL A 118 -5.24 3.76 8.41
N SER A 119 -5.38 2.63 9.08
CA SER A 119 -4.28 1.95 9.74
C SER A 119 -3.66 0.96 8.77
N PHE A 120 -2.36 1.06 8.55
CA PHE A 120 -1.57 0.03 7.89
C PHE A 120 -0.72 -0.69 8.94
N ALA A 121 -0.86 -2.01 8.98
CA ALA A 121 -0.05 -2.88 9.83
C ALA A 121 1.03 -3.56 8.98
N VAL A 122 2.27 -3.49 9.41
CA VAL A 122 3.41 -4.13 8.75
C VAL A 122 4.03 -5.14 9.71
N ASP A 123 4.29 -6.35 9.23
CA ASP A 123 4.94 -7.44 9.97
C ASP A 123 5.94 -8.18 9.06
N ILE A 124 6.75 -9.02 9.67
CA ILE A 124 7.67 -9.95 9.01
C ILE A 124 7.44 -11.37 9.54
N ALA A 125 7.47 -12.33 8.64
CA ALA A 125 7.30 -13.74 8.95
C ALA A 125 8.20 -14.63 8.08
N LYS A 126 8.10 -15.94 8.26
CA LYS A 126 8.69 -16.91 7.35
C LYS A 126 7.63 -17.42 6.37
N GLU A 127 8.03 -17.67 5.13
CA GLU A 127 7.14 -18.18 4.07
C GLU A 127 6.31 -19.39 4.52
N LYS A 128 6.95 -20.32 5.23
CA LYS A 128 6.32 -21.56 5.73
C LYS A 128 5.21 -21.33 6.78
N ASP A 129 5.20 -20.17 7.42
CA ASP A 129 4.28 -19.81 8.51
C ASP A 129 3.01 -19.11 8.00
N ILE A 130 2.94 -18.88 6.67
CA ILE A 130 1.85 -18.15 6.02
C ILE A 130 0.75 -19.11 5.58
N ILE A 131 -0.50 -18.69 5.84
CA ILE A 131 -1.70 -19.33 5.29
C ILE A 131 -2.46 -18.36 4.40
N THR A 132 -3.26 -18.90 3.50
CA THR A 132 -4.09 -18.14 2.57
C THR A 132 -5.58 -18.30 2.90
N PRO A 133 -6.43 -17.32 2.55
CA PRO A 133 -7.81 -17.27 3.08
C PRO A 133 -8.81 -18.18 2.37
N GLU A 134 -8.50 -18.75 1.21
CA GLU A 134 -9.44 -19.64 0.51
C GLU A 134 -9.64 -20.96 1.26
N LEU A 135 -10.88 -21.52 1.22
CA LEU A 135 -11.19 -22.82 1.78
C LEU A 135 -10.37 -23.95 1.13
N LYS A 136 -9.97 -24.95 1.91
CA LYS A 136 -8.99 -25.98 1.48
C LYS A 136 -9.64 -27.33 1.17
N ALA A 137 -10.55 -27.82 2.04
CA ALA A 137 -11.04 -29.19 1.89
C ALA A 137 -12.51 -29.35 2.30
N VAL A 138 -13.21 -30.21 1.56
CA VAL A 138 -14.58 -30.62 1.88
C VAL A 138 -14.56 -31.40 3.21
N GLY A 139 -15.51 -31.11 4.09
CA GLY A 139 -15.65 -31.71 5.42
C GLY A 139 -15.00 -30.91 6.55
N ASP A 140 -14.10 -29.98 6.21
CA ASP A 140 -13.51 -29.09 7.21
C ASP A 140 -14.57 -28.20 7.86
N GLN A 141 -14.35 -27.90 9.13
CA GLN A 141 -15.29 -27.15 9.97
C GLN A 141 -14.95 -25.66 9.94
N LEU A 142 -15.97 -24.82 10.02
CA LEU A 142 -15.82 -23.39 10.15
C LEU A 142 -16.04 -22.98 11.61
N VAL A 143 -15.03 -22.35 12.20
CA VAL A 143 -15.05 -21.88 13.59
C VAL A 143 -14.99 -20.35 13.59
N LEU A 144 -15.97 -19.73 14.25
CA LEU A 144 -15.98 -18.28 14.47
C LEU A 144 -15.33 -17.98 15.83
N PHE A 145 -14.36 -17.12 15.85
CA PHE A 145 -13.71 -16.58 17.05
C PHE A 145 -14.17 -15.15 17.28
N THR A 146 -14.63 -14.85 18.49
CA THR A 146 -15.23 -13.54 18.81
C THR A 146 -14.41 -12.76 19.81
N ILE A 147 -14.37 -11.44 19.64
CA ILE A 147 -13.77 -10.52 20.61
C ILE A 147 -14.81 -10.10 21.65
N LYS A 148 -14.31 -9.73 22.84
CA LYS A 148 -15.11 -9.09 23.88
C LYS A 148 -15.06 -7.58 23.71
N LYS A 149 -16.19 -6.93 23.95
CA LYS A 149 -16.33 -5.46 23.96
C LYS A 149 -16.79 -4.99 25.32
N ASP A 150 -16.46 -3.76 25.66
CA ASP A 150 -16.99 -3.08 26.85
C ASP A 150 -18.35 -2.41 26.59
N GLU A 151 -18.88 -1.70 27.59
CA GLU A 151 -20.15 -0.98 27.51
C GLU A 151 -20.16 0.23 26.54
N PHE A 152 -18.99 0.63 26.03
CA PHE A 152 -18.82 1.68 25.05
C PHE A 152 -18.51 1.14 23.65
N ASP A 153 -18.73 -0.16 23.41
CA ASP A 153 -18.36 -0.84 22.15
C ASP A 153 -16.86 -0.80 21.81
N LEU A 154 -16.00 -0.62 22.81
CA LEU A 154 -14.55 -0.70 22.61
C LEU A 154 -14.04 -2.12 22.86
N PRO A 155 -13.01 -2.59 22.13
CA PRO A 155 -12.45 -3.92 22.32
C PRO A 155 -11.78 -4.08 23.70
N ASP A 156 -11.99 -5.20 24.35
CA ASP A 156 -11.19 -5.63 25.50
C ASP A 156 -9.80 -6.07 24.98
N TYR A 157 -8.85 -5.16 24.98
CA TYR A 157 -7.50 -5.38 24.41
C TYR A 157 -6.82 -6.62 25.02
N ALA A 158 -7.01 -6.88 26.32
CA ALA A 158 -6.39 -8.03 26.97
C ALA A 158 -6.97 -9.35 26.45
N GLN A 159 -8.28 -9.41 26.24
CA GLN A 159 -8.94 -10.58 25.64
C GLN A 159 -8.53 -10.74 24.17
N VAL A 160 -8.52 -9.64 23.38
CA VAL A 160 -8.12 -9.68 21.96
C VAL A 160 -6.69 -10.16 21.81
N MET A 161 -5.76 -9.69 22.62
CA MET A 161 -4.36 -10.14 22.58
C MET A 161 -4.24 -11.65 22.84
N LYS A 162 -4.93 -12.17 23.85
CA LYS A 162 -4.95 -13.62 24.12
C LYS A 162 -5.57 -14.41 22.98
N LEU A 163 -6.66 -13.89 22.40
CA LEU A 163 -7.33 -14.50 21.26
C LEU A 163 -6.40 -14.61 20.07
N TYR A 164 -5.72 -13.53 19.70
CA TYR A 164 -4.81 -13.51 18.56
C TYR A 164 -3.56 -14.34 18.78
N ASP A 165 -3.02 -14.40 20.00
CA ASP A 165 -1.95 -15.32 20.38
C ASP A 165 -2.36 -16.78 20.18
N THR A 166 -3.56 -17.13 20.63
CA THR A 166 -4.08 -18.51 20.51
C THR A 166 -4.31 -18.88 19.06
N ILE A 167 -4.92 -18.00 18.26
CA ILE A 167 -5.14 -18.23 16.83
C ILE A 167 -3.81 -18.36 16.10
N HIS A 168 -2.86 -17.46 16.36
CA HIS A 168 -1.52 -17.56 15.77
C HIS A 168 -0.85 -18.90 16.08
N ALA A 169 -0.88 -19.34 17.33
CA ALA A 169 -0.31 -20.63 17.73
C ALA A 169 -0.98 -21.80 17.01
N LEU A 170 -2.31 -21.79 16.85
CA LEU A 170 -3.06 -22.82 16.14
C LEU A 170 -2.73 -22.83 14.63
N ILE A 171 -2.51 -21.68 14.02
CA ILE A 171 -2.03 -21.57 12.62
C ILE A 171 -0.63 -22.21 12.51
N GLN A 172 0.30 -21.83 13.40
CA GLN A 172 1.67 -22.36 13.37
C GLN A 172 1.72 -23.85 13.61
N ALA A 173 0.77 -24.41 14.37
CA ALA A 173 0.62 -25.85 14.59
C ALA A 173 -0.08 -26.58 13.41
N GLY A 174 -0.56 -25.86 12.40
CA GLY A 174 -1.31 -26.42 11.27
C GLY A 174 -2.70 -26.95 11.69
N VAL A 175 -3.24 -26.45 12.79
CA VAL A 175 -4.63 -26.75 13.23
C VAL A 175 -5.62 -25.89 12.45
N ILE A 176 -5.33 -24.59 12.28
CA ILE A 176 -6.06 -23.68 11.40
C ILE A 176 -5.36 -23.67 10.05
N VAL A 177 -6.06 -23.97 8.97
CA VAL A 177 -5.52 -24.08 7.62
C VAL A 177 -5.89 -22.92 6.70
N SER A 178 -6.93 -22.18 7.07
CA SER A 178 -7.41 -20.97 6.39
C SER A 178 -8.12 -20.07 7.40
N ALA A 179 -8.02 -18.76 7.25
CA ALA A 179 -8.67 -17.82 8.14
C ALA A 179 -9.03 -16.50 7.45
N TYR A 180 -10.07 -15.82 7.94
CA TYR A 180 -10.54 -14.54 7.41
C TYR A 180 -11.01 -13.63 8.56
N ALA A 181 -10.51 -12.40 8.60
CA ALA A 181 -10.98 -11.38 9.55
C ALA A 181 -12.30 -10.78 9.08
N LEU A 182 -13.28 -10.72 9.95
CA LEU A 182 -14.58 -10.11 9.67
C LEU A 182 -14.46 -8.59 9.62
N ASP A 183 -15.29 -8.01 8.78
CA ASP A 183 -15.43 -6.55 8.59
C ASP A 183 -16.89 -6.11 8.88
N GLY A 184 -17.25 -4.92 8.42
CA GLY A 184 -18.61 -4.37 8.53
C GLY A 184 -19.69 -5.16 7.79
N LYS A 185 -19.33 -6.19 6.98
CA LYS A 185 -20.26 -7.04 6.23
C LYS A 185 -20.54 -8.38 6.91
N GLY A 186 -19.89 -8.66 8.02
CA GLY A 186 -20.15 -9.81 8.87
C GLY A 186 -19.65 -11.15 8.37
N LEU A 187 -20.12 -12.20 9.02
CA LEU A 187 -19.68 -13.58 8.81
C LEU A 187 -20.04 -14.10 7.39
N ALA A 188 -21.25 -13.82 6.92
CA ALA A 188 -21.69 -14.29 5.60
C ALA A 188 -20.78 -13.81 4.47
N ALA A 189 -20.37 -12.55 4.50
CA ALA A 189 -19.45 -12.00 3.51
C ALA A 189 -18.02 -12.58 3.64
N ALA A 190 -17.55 -12.80 4.86
CA ALA A 190 -16.24 -13.41 5.12
C ALA A 190 -16.17 -14.83 4.53
N VAL A 191 -17.12 -15.67 4.89
CA VAL A 191 -17.22 -17.05 4.43
C VAL A 191 -17.39 -17.13 2.91
N SER A 192 -18.20 -16.23 2.31
CA SER A 192 -18.36 -16.18 0.86
C SER A 192 -17.03 -15.90 0.14
N LYS A 193 -16.25 -14.96 0.64
CA LYS A 193 -14.93 -14.63 0.06
C LYS A 193 -13.92 -15.76 0.22
N MET A 194 -13.98 -16.52 1.33
CA MET A 194 -13.16 -17.72 1.49
C MET A 194 -13.55 -18.82 0.48
N ALA A 195 -14.85 -18.98 0.23
CA ALA A 195 -15.37 -19.98 -0.68
C ALA A 195 -15.05 -19.71 -2.16
N PHE A 196 -15.02 -18.45 -2.59
CA PHE A 196 -14.79 -18.07 -3.99
C PHE A 196 -13.44 -18.54 -4.55
N GLY A 197 -12.40 -18.65 -3.71
CA GLY A 197 -11.05 -18.96 -4.15
C GLY A 197 -10.93 -20.33 -4.81
N ASN A 198 -11.37 -21.38 -4.13
CA ASN A 198 -11.34 -22.77 -4.59
C ASN A 198 -12.72 -23.29 -5.01
N LYS A 199 -13.74 -22.42 -5.04
CA LYS A 199 -15.14 -22.78 -5.37
C LYS A 199 -15.71 -23.89 -4.51
N LEU A 200 -15.33 -23.94 -3.24
CA LEU A 200 -15.87 -24.87 -2.26
C LEU A 200 -17.12 -24.27 -1.62
N GLY A 201 -18.19 -25.03 -1.56
CA GLY A 201 -19.44 -24.59 -0.94
C GLY A 201 -19.37 -24.56 0.57
N VAL A 202 -20.36 -23.93 1.19
CA VAL A 202 -20.45 -23.84 2.64
C VAL A 202 -21.89 -24.15 3.08
N THR A 203 -22.01 -25.00 4.09
CA THR A 203 -23.25 -25.19 4.84
C THR A 203 -23.11 -24.53 6.22
N VAL A 204 -23.99 -23.59 6.51
CA VAL A 204 -24.06 -22.91 7.81
C VAL A 204 -24.96 -23.68 8.74
N ASN A 205 -24.59 -23.82 10.01
CA ASN A 205 -25.39 -24.48 11.03
C ASN A 205 -26.72 -23.74 11.24
N GLU A 206 -27.81 -24.44 11.41
CA GLU A 206 -29.16 -23.85 11.54
C GLU A 206 -29.36 -23.05 12.85
N ASP A 207 -28.55 -23.29 13.86
CA ASP A 207 -28.55 -22.55 15.12
C ASP A 207 -27.82 -21.21 15.05
N VAL A 208 -27.08 -20.96 13.99
CA VAL A 208 -26.45 -19.64 13.73
C VAL A 208 -27.54 -18.64 13.39
N SER A 209 -27.68 -17.60 14.20
CA SER A 209 -28.70 -16.57 13.94
C SER A 209 -28.39 -15.72 12.72
N LYS A 210 -29.42 -15.14 12.10
CA LYS A 210 -29.24 -14.16 11.02
C LYS A 210 -28.45 -12.93 11.48
N GLU A 211 -28.59 -12.55 12.76
CA GLU A 211 -27.81 -11.49 13.35
C GLU A 211 -26.31 -11.84 13.36
N THR A 212 -25.95 -13.03 13.80
CA THR A 212 -24.56 -13.52 13.74
C THR A 212 -24.00 -13.52 12.32
N LEU A 213 -24.83 -13.85 11.31
CA LEU A 213 -24.38 -13.86 9.91
C LEU A 213 -24.10 -12.48 9.33
N PHE A 214 -24.90 -11.49 9.68
CA PHE A 214 -24.90 -10.20 8.98
C PHE A 214 -24.48 -8.99 9.84
N ALA A 215 -24.34 -9.16 11.16
CA ALA A 215 -23.86 -8.08 12.00
C ALA A 215 -22.39 -7.76 11.72
N PRO A 216 -21.98 -6.48 11.84
CA PRO A 216 -20.58 -6.10 11.77
C PRO A 216 -19.73 -6.89 12.78
N GLY A 217 -18.61 -7.44 12.31
CA GLY A 217 -17.79 -8.35 13.11
C GLY A 217 -16.31 -7.92 13.23
N PHE A 218 -16.02 -6.65 13.20
CA PHE A 218 -14.63 -6.15 13.30
C PHE A 218 -13.86 -6.79 14.45
N GLY A 219 -12.69 -7.33 14.15
CA GLY A 219 -11.83 -8.02 15.10
C GLY A 219 -12.16 -9.51 15.30
N ASN A 220 -13.36 -9.96 14.93
CA ASN A 220 -13.69 -11.38 14.89
C ASN A 220 -12.98 -12.06 13.71
N ILE A 221 -12.73 -13.36 13.86
CA ILE A 221 -12.06 -14.17 12.84
C ILE A 221 -12.87 -15.43 12.60
N VAL A 222 -13.12 -15.79 11.35
CA VAL A 222 -13.59 -17.12 10.98
C VAL A 222 -12.42 -17.92 10.41
N ALA A 223 -12.31 -19.19 10.83
CA ALA A 223 -11.25 -20.08 10.39
C ALA A 223 -11.79 -21.42 9.94
N GLU A 224 -11.08 -22.03 8.99
CA GLU A 224 -11.27 -23.40 8.56
C GLU A 224 -10.33 -24.31 9.35
N VAL A 225 -10.90 -25.38 9.90
CA VAL A 225 -10.24 -26.34 10.76
C VAL A 225 -10.59 -27.74 10.28
N PRO A 226 -9.62 -28.62 10.00
CA PRO A 226 -9.90 -30.03 9.73
C PRO A 226 -10.74 -30.66 10.81
N ALA A 227 -11.76 -31.44 10.44
CA ALA A 227 -12.77 -31.96 11.38
C ALA A 227 -12.14 -32.69 12.57
N GLU A 228 -11.08 -33.44 12.34
CA GLU A 228 -10.35 -34.20 13.37
C GLU A 228 -9.56 -33.30 14.36
N LYS A 229 -9.32 -32.02 14.01
CA LYS A 229 -8.56 -31.07 14.82
C LYS A 229 -9.42 -30.10 15.62
N VAL A 230 -10.73 -30.12 15.47
CA VAL A 230 -11.65 -29.22 16.19
C VAL A 230 -11.49 -29.32 17.71
N ALA A 231 -11.24 -30.52 18.22
CA ALA A 231 -11.01 -30.74 19.66
C ALA A 231 -9.75 -30.00 20.16
N GLU A 232 -8.72 -29.88 19.32
CA GLU A 232 -7.51 -29.13 19.66
C GLU A 232 -7.77 -27.63 19.79
N VAL A 233 -8.64 -27.05 18.92
CA VAL A 233 -9.08 -25.66 19.04
C VAL A 233 -9.74 -25.42 20.40
N LYS A 234 -10.70 -26.26 20.74
CA LYS A 234 -11.40 -26.15 22.05
C LYS A 234 -10.43 -26.26 23.23
N ALA A 235 -9.53 -27.22 23.22
CA ALA A 235 -8.53 -27.40 24.28
C ALA A 235 -7.58 -26.17 24.40
N ALA A 236 -7.17 -25.59 23.29
CA ALA A 236 -6.32 -24.39 23.29
C ALA A 236 -7.05 -23.16 23.86
N PHE A 237 -8.34 -23.00 23.53
CA PHE A 237 -9.17 -21.91 24.03
C PHE A 237 -9.46 -22.07 25.53
N ASP A 238 -9.77 -23.27 25.98
CA ASP A 238 -9.95 -23.58 27.41
C ASP A 238 -8.68 -23.28 28.20
N ALA A 239 -7.52 -23.69 27.70
CA ALA A 239 -6.21 -23.44 28.31
C ALA A 239 -5.83 -21.95 28.38
N ALA A 240 -6.24 -21.17 27.38
CA ALA A 240 -6.01 -19.71 27.31
C ALA A 240 -7.01 -18.91 28.17
N GLY A 241 -8.02 -19.55 28.75
CA GLY A 241 -9.12 -18.89 29.48
C GLY A 241 -10.05 -18.12 28.53
N LEU A 242 -10.26 -18.65 27.34
CA LEU A 242 -11.10 -18.09 26.27
C LEU A 242 -12.31 -18.98 25.95
N ALA A 243 -12.67 -19.88 26.83
CA ALA A 243 -13.85 -20.77 26.68
C ALA A 243 -15.11 -19.96 26.36
N GLY A 244 -15.83 -20.34 25.30
CA GLY A 244 -17.04 -19.66 24.84
C GLY A 244 -16.80 -18.47 23.87
N TYR A 245 -15.57 -18.19 23.51
CA TYR A 245 -15.24 -17.24 22.43
C TYR A 245 -14.97 -17.94 21.09
N GLU A 246 -15.16 -19.26 21.03
CA GLU A 246 -15.15 -20.08 19.83
C GLU A 246 -16.52 -20.73 19.61
N ALA A 247 -16.99 -20.75 18.37
CA ALA A 247 -18.26 -21.37 17.98
C ALA A 247 -18.15 -22.04 16.61
N LEU A 248 -18.66 -23.28 16.52
CA LEU A 248 -18.84 -23.94 15.22
C LEU A 248 -19.99 -23.25 14.48
N VAL A 249 -19.75 -22.73 13.27
CA VAL A 249 -20.74 -21.99 12.49
C VAL A 249 -21.15 -22.70 11.21
N GLY A 250 -20.46 -23.77 10.81
CA GLY A 250 -20.75 -24.52 9.60
C GLY A 250 -19.61 -25.42 9.18
N TRP A 251 -19.69 -25.93 7.97
CA TRP A 251 -18.66 -26.78 7.37
C TRP A 251 -18.55 -26.56 5.87
N VAL A 252 -17.43 -26.95 5.31
CA VAL A 252 -17.14 -26.90 3.86
C VAL A 252 -17.83 -28.07 3.17
N ASN A 253 -18.64 -27.78 2.15
CA ASN A 253 -19.34 -28.81 1.37
C ASN A 253 -18.83 -28.87 -0.08
N GLU A 254 -19.21 -29.93 -0.82
CA GLU A 254 -18.78 -30.17 -2.21
C GLU A 254 -19.68 -29.50 -3.27
N GLU A 255 -20.77 -28.83 -2.87
CA GLU A 255 -21.86 -28.47 -3.76
C GLU A 255 -21.72 -27.11 -4.43
N GLU A 256 -20.60 -26.47 -4.49
CA GLU A 256 -20.43 -25.11 -5.03
C GLU A 256 -21.63 -24.16 -4.71
N SER A 257 -22.12 -24.21 -3.48
CA SER A 257 -23.27 -23.42 -3.02
C SER A 257 -23.21 -23.08 -1.55
N PHE A 258 -23.88 -22.00 -1.18
CA PHE A 258 -24.09 -21.60 0.22
C PHE A 258 -25.45 -22.12 0.65
N ILE A 259 -25.48 -22.88 1.75
CA ILE A 259 -26.67 -23.53 2.28
C ILE A 259 -26.90 -23.04 3.71
N TYR A 260 -28.12 -22.58 4.00
CA TYR A 260 -28.58 -22.23 5.35
C TYR A 260 -30.06 -22.59 5.52
N GLY A 261 -30.34 -23.66 6.22
CA GLY A 261 -31.67 -24.27 6.28
C GLY A 261 -32.16 -24.63 4.87
N ASP A 262 -33.33 -24.13 4.48
CA ASP A 262 -33.92 -24.34 3.14
C ASP A 262 -33.34 -23.39 2.08
N MET A 263 -32.52 -22.39 2.48
CA MET A 263 -31.97 -21.42 1.54
C MET A 263 -30.73 -21.99 0.85
N ARG A 264 -30.66 -21.85 -0.44
CA ARG A 264 -29.51 -22.23 -1.27
C ARG A 264 -29.19 -21.12 -2.25
N ILE A 265 -27.95 -20.68 -2.29
CA ILE A 265 -27.41 -19.71 -3.23
C ILE A 265 -26.23 -20.34 -3.95
N SER A 266 -26.23 -20.36 -5.27
CA SER A 266 -25.10 -20.91 -6.02
C SER A 266 -23.85 -20.02 -5.88
N MET A 267 -22.68 -20.63 -6.01
CA MET A 267 -21.40 -19.92 -6.04
C MET A 267 -21.35 -18.87 -7.15
N GLU A 268 -21.88 -19.21 -8.32
CA GLU A 268 -21.93 -18.30 -9.47
C GLU A 268 -22.79 -17.06 -9.18
N GLU A 269 -23.98 -17.26 -8.60
CA GLU A 269 -24.88 -16.16 -8.24
C GLU A 269 -24.23 -15.23 -7.18
N ALA A 270 -23.65 -15.80 -6.14
CA ALA A 270 -22.97 -15.03 -5.09
C ALA A 270 -21.76 -14.25 -5.62
N LEU A 271 -20.94 -14.90 -6.45
CA LEU A 271 -19.78 -14.26 -7.05
C LEU A 271 -20.19 -13.13 -8.01
N HIS A 272 -21.25 -13.36 -8.81
CA HIS A 272 -21.80 -12.33 -9.69
C HIS A 272 -22.32 -11.13 -8.88
N ALA A 273 -23.09 -11.37 -7.82
CA ALA A 273 -23.60 -10.31 -6.95
C ALA A 273 -22.46 -9.47 -6.33
N TRP A 274 -21.35 -10.12 -5.96
CA TRP A 274 -20.19 -9.42 -5.42
C TRP A 274 -19.44 -8.60 -6.47
N THR A 275 -19.21 -9.12 -7.66
CA THR A 275 -18.43 -8.47 -8.72
C THR A 275 -19.23 -7.42 -9.50
N ALA A 276 -20.55 -7.59 -9.64
CA ALA A 276 -21.39 -6.74 -10.48
C ALA A 276 -21.60 -5.31 -9.93
N THR A 277 -21.35 -5.07 -8.66
CA THR A 277 -21.66 -3.79 -7.99
C THR A 277 -21.00 -2.59 -8.69
N LEU A 278 -19.76 -2.72 -9.11
CA LEU A 278 -18.99 -1.66 -9.78
C LEU A 278 -18.79 -1.92 -11.28
N GLU A 279 -19.36 -2.99 -11.84
CA GLU A 279 -19.10 -3.44 -13.20
C GLU A 279 -19.41 -2.36 -14.26
N LYS A 280 -20.40 -1.51 -13.99
CA LYS A 280 -20.77 -0.41 -14.90
C LYS A 280 -19.77 0.73 -14.93
N VAL A 281 -18.97 0.89 -13.86
CA VAL A 281 -18.00 1.99 -13.71
C VAL A 281 -16.57 1.49 -13.91
N PHE A 282 -16.29 0.31 -13.36
CA PHE A 282 -15.00 -0.37 -13.46
C PHE A 282 -15.22 -1.81 -13.92
N PRO A 283 -15.42 -2.04 -15.22
CA PRO A 283 -15.67 -3.37 -15.74
C PRO A 283 -14.48 -4.30 -15.47
N THR A 284 -14.78 -5.51 -14.99
CA THR A 284 -13.75 -6.54 -14.69
C THR A 284 -13.09 -7.07 -15.96
N ARG A 285 -13.75 -6.90 -17.09
CA ARG A 285 -13.18 -7.18 -18.42
C ARG A 285 -13.31 -5.93 -19.26
N ALA A 286 -12.24 -5.54 -19.94
CA ALA A 286 -12.33 -4.57 -21.00
C ALA A 286 -13.36 -5.08 -22.03
N THR A 287 -14.28 -4.23 -22.46
CA THR A 287 -15.11 -4.53 -23.64
C THR A 287 -14.17 -4.94 -24.75
N GLU A 288 -14.43 -6.08 -25.38
CA GLU A 288 -13.72 -6.45 -26.59
C GLU A 288 -13.92 -5.32 -27.59
N ASN A 289 -12.95 -4.42 -27.65
CA ASN A 289 -12.91 -3.42 -28.68
C ASN A 289 -12.52 -4.18 -29.95
N LYS A 290 -13.48 -4.38 -30.84
CA LYS A 290 -13.24 -5.03 -32.14
C LYS A 290 -12.46 -4.13 -33.10
N ASP A 291 -12.25 -2.88 -32.72
CA ASP A 291 -11.40 -1.96 -33.48
C ASP A 291 -9.95 -2.37 -33.26
N GLU A 292 -9.27 -2.66 -34.33
CA GLU A 292 -7.84 -2.93 -34.34
C GLU A 292 -7.12 -1.72 -33.72
N VAL A 293 -6.63 -1.88 -32.49
CA VAL A 293 -5.84 -0.84 -31.83
C VAL A 293 -4.56 -0.69 -32.65
N LYS A 294 -4.50 0.32 -33.49
CA LYS A 294 -3.26 0.72 -34.16
C LYS A 294 -2.30 1.27 -33.10
N THR A 295 -1.68 0.36 -32.37
CA THR A 295 -0.53 0.71 -31.55
C THR A 295 0.59 1.06 -32.53
N GLY A 296 0.89 2.34 -32.66
CA GLY A 296 2.09 2.80 -33.32
C GLY A 296 3.31 2.37 -32.48
N LEU A 297 3.61 1.08 -32.52
CA LEU A 297 4.86 0.60 -31.96
C LEU A 297 5.99 1.21 -32.79
N TYR A 298 6.70 2.15 -32.19
CA TYR A 298 7.94 2.62 -32.77
C TYR A 298 8.90 1.43 -32.88
N LYS A 299 9.22 1.07 -34.12
CA LYS A 299 10.31 0.13 -34.39
C LYS A 299 11.47 0.97 -34.92
N ALA A 300 12.53 1.05 -34.17
CA ALA A 300 13.77 1.63 -34.67
C ALA A 300 14.29 0.73 -35.79
N ASP A 301 14.65 1.33 -36.93
CA ASP A 301 15.27 0.61 -38.04
C ASP A 301 16.66 0.09 -37.66
N SER A 302 17.30 0.70 -36.67
CA SER A 302 18.58 0.28 -36.10
C SER A 302 18.66 0.66 -34.63
N ILE A 303 19.36 -0.18 -33.84
CA ILE A 303 19.70 0.17 -32.45
C ILE A 303 20.83 1.20 -32.51
N TYR A 304 20.58 2.38 -31.90
CA TYR A 304 21.63 3.38 -31.77
C TYR A 304 22.77 2.84 -30.91
N VAL A 305 23.98 2.94 -31.38
CA VAL A 305 25.18 2.51 -30.66
C VAL A 305 26.03 3.75 -30.36
N CYS A 306 26.28 3.99 -29.07
CA CYS A 306 27.11 5.11 -28.62
C CYS A 306 28.49 5.09 -29.31
N LYS A 307 28.92 6.22 -29.80
CA LYS A 307 30.20 6.38 -30.48
C LYS A 307 31.38 6.29 -29.51
N ASN A 308 31.19 6.84 -28.31
CA ASN A 308 32.21 6.89 -27.26
C ASN A 308 32.02 5.71 -26.28
N LYS A 309 32.48 4.53 -26.67
CA LYS A 309 32.31 3.31 -25.85
C LYS A 309 33.22 3.33 -24.64
N VAL A 310 32.64 3.04 -23.49
CA VAL A 310 33.33 2.81 -22.21
C VAL A 310 32.99 1.43 -21.68
N ALA A 311 33.95 0.79 -21.02
CA ALA A 311 33.75 -0.57 -20.50
C ALA A 311 32.66 -0.60 -19.41
N LYS A 312 32.60 0.42 -18.58
CA LYS A 312 31.61 0.58 -17.53
C LYS A 312 31.19 2.05 -17.44
N PRO A 313 29.98 2.41 -17.85
CA PRO A 313 29.54 3.79 -17.81
C PRO A 313 29.39 4.28 -16.38
N THR A 314 29.62 5.59 -16.20
CA THR A 314 29.42 6.28 -14.92
C THR A 314 28.19 7.18 -15.04
N VAL A 315 27.34 7.15 -14.00
CA VAL A 315 26.12 7.94 -13.89
C VAL A 315 26.29 8.96 -12.78
N PHE A 316 26.13 10.22 -13.08
CA PHE A 316 26.06 11.28 -12.08
C PHE A 316 24.62 11.49 -11.64
N ILE A 317 24.38 11.49 -10.32
CA ILE A 317 23.08 11.70 -9.68
C ILE A 317 23.17 12.93 -8.78
N PRO A 318 22.69 14.10 -9.23
CA PRO A 318 22.64 15.31 -8.42
C PRO A 318 21.53 15.22 -7.36
N VAL A 319 21.86 15.58 -6.11
CA VAL A 319 20.93 15.58 -4.97
C VAL A 319 20.77 16.99 -4.46
N PHE A 320 19.53 17.47 -4.36
CA PHE A 320 19.17 18.77 -3.81
C PHE A 320 18.31 18.61 -2.56
N PRO A 321 18.17 19.62 -1.71
CA PRO A 321 17.21 19.58 -0.60
C PRO A 321 15.81 19.21 -1.13
N GLY A 322 15.20 18.17 -0.53
CA GLY A 322 13.91 17.60 -0.95
C GLY A 322 14.01 16.55 -2.06
N THR A 323 15.20 16.20 -2.57
CA THR A 323 15.37 15.03 -3.43
C THR A 323 15.15 13.74 -2.63
N ASN A 324 14.45 12.79 -3.24
CA ASN A 324 14.32 11.40 -2.79
C ASN A 324 14.69 10.47 -3.94
N CYS A 325 14.81 9.18 -3.68
CA CYS A 325 15.07 8.14 -4.68
C CYS A 325 16.50 8.17 -5.28
N GLU A 326 17.44 8.92 -4.71
CA GLU A 326 18.84 8.89 -5.16
C GLU A 326 19.50 7.52 -4.92
N TYR A 327 19.19 6.87 -3.80
CA TYR A 327 19.70 5.53 -3.50
C TYR A 327 19.09 4.47 -4.43
N ASP A 328 17.77 4.48 -4.61
CA ASP A 328 17.09 3.56 -5.52
C ASP A 328 17.57 3.72 -6.96
N SER A 329 17.81 4.98 -7.37
CA SER A 329 18.37 5.29 -8.68
C SER A 329 19.80 4.75 -8.83
N ALA A 330 20.65 4.95 -7.82
CA ALA A 330 22.02 4.43 -7.82
C ALA A 330 22.02 2.91 -7.92
N ASP A 331 21.23 2.23 -7.08
CA ASP A 331 21.10 0.77 -7.08
C ASP A 331 20.62 0.22 -8.42
N ALA A 332 19.68 0.89 -9.08
CA ALA A 332 19.17 0.47 -10.38
C ALA A 332 20.26 0.53 -11.45
N PHE A 333 21.05 1.60 -11.48
CA PHE A 333 22.15 1.74 -12.41
C PHE A 333 23.31 0.77 -12.12
N GLU A 334 23.62 0.54 -10.85
CA GLU A 334 24.66 -0.43 -10.45
C GLU A 334 24.27 -1.85 -10.81
N ARG A 335 23.00 -2.23 -10.60
CA ARG A 335 22.48 -3.53 -11.07
C ARG A 335 22.54 -3.68 -12.58
N ALA A 336 22.38 -2.59 -13.32
CA ALA A 336 22.57 -2.58 -14.77
C ALA A 336 24.06 -2.58 -15.21
N GLY A 337 25.00 -2.53 -14.26
CA GLY A 337 26.43 -2.63 -14.54
C GLY A 337 27.16 -1.27 -14.64
N ALA A 338 26.52 -0.16 -14.27
CA ALA A 338 27.16 1.15 -14.24
C ALA A 338 27.90 1.42 -12.92
N ASN A 339 28.76 2.45 -12.91
CA ASN A 339 29.20 3.10 -11.68
C ASN A 339 28.31 4.31 -11.40
N THR A 340 28.15 4.68 -10.13
CA THR A 340 27.37 5.87 -9.74
C THR A 340 28.21 6.89 -9.00
N ILE A 341 27.94 8.18 -9.21
CA ILE A 341 28.46 9.32 -8.47
C ILE A 341 27.26 10.09 -7.93
N VAL A 342 26.98 9.95 -6.63
CA VAL A 342 25.93 10.70 -5.94
C VAL A 342 26.59 11.89 -5.23
N LYS A 343 26.11 13.11 -5.49
CA LYS A 343 26.62 14.34 -4.88
C LYS A 343 25.48 15.23 -4.40
N VAL A 344 25.60 15.69 -3.16
CA VAL A 344 24.65 16.62 -2.53
C VAL A 344 25.04 18.06 -2.83
N PHE A 345 24.09 18.85 -3.32
CA PHE A 345 24.26 20.29 -3.50
C PHE A 345 24.09 20.99 -2.14
N LYS A 346 25.17 21.54 -1.63
CA LYS A 346 25.20 22.32 -0.38
C LYS A 346 24.82 23.76 -0.66
N ASN A 347 23.93 24.35 0.10
CA ASN A 347 23.42 25.70 -0.10
C ASN A 347 23.34 26.54 1.19
N MET A 348 24.11 26.18 2.22
CA MET A 348 24.10 26.88 3.50
C MET A 348 24.74 28.28 3.44
N ASN A 349 25.69 28.46 2.55
CA ASN A 349 26.36 29.74 2.33
C ASN A 349 26.90 29.86 0.88
N ALA A 350 27.39 31.03 0.51
CA ALA A 350 27.89 31.29 -0.84
C ALA A 350 29.12 30.45 -1.24
N ASN A 351 29.92 30.01 -0.27
CA ASN A 351 31.07 29.15 -0.54
C ASN A 351 30.62 27.73 -0.86
N ASP A 352 29.69 27.17 -0.10
CA ASP A 352 29.10 25.85 -0.33
C ASP A 352 28.48 25.75 -1.72
N ILE A 353 27.80 26.82 -2.17
CA ILE A 353 27.21 26.89 -3.52
C ILE A 353 28.30 26.81 -4.59
N ARG A 354 29.39 27.57 -4.44
CA ARG A 354 30.51 27.55 -5.41
C ARG A 354 31.20 26.19 -5.46
N GLU A 355 31.50 25.62 -4.29
CA GLU A 355 32.10 24.29 -4.18
C GLU A 355 31.17 23.22 -4.81
N SER A 356 29.88 23.27 -4.52
CA SER A 356 28.90 22.33 -5.10
C SER A 356 28.82 22.43 -6.63
N VAL A 357 28.83 23.64 -7.18
CA VAL A 357 28.88 23.84 -8.62
C VAL A 357 30.12 23.20 -9.23
N ASP A 358 31.31 23.46 -8.67
CA ASP A 358 32.56 22.91 -9.16
C ASP A 358 32.64 21.38 -9.00
N GLU A 359 32.12 20.82 -7.91
CA GLU A 359 32.00 19.36 -7.71
C GLU A 359 31.02 18.72 -8.72
N PHE A 360 29.90 19.37 -9.01
CA PHE A 360 28.92 18.86 -9.97
C PHE A 360 29.49 18.90 -11.38
N VAL A 361 30.14 19.98 -11.78
CA VAL A 361 30.82 20.08 -13.08
C VAL A 361 31.81 18.94 -13.25
N LYS A 362 32.68 18.73 -12.25
CA LYS A 362 33.63 17.61 -12.25
C LYS A 362 32.97 16.24 -12.36
N ALA A 363 31.85 16.02 -11.65
CA ALA A 363 31.08 14.78 -11.71
C ALA A 363 30.47 14.57 -13.10
N ILE A 364 29.90 15.62 -13.72
CA ILE A 364 29.37 15.58 -15.07
C ILE A 364 30.48 15.25 -16.10
N GLU A 365 31.65 15.86 -15.97
CA GLU A 365 32.78 15.61 -16.86
C GLU A 365 33.28 14.15 -16.79
N GLN A 366 33.15 13.50 -15.67
CA GLN A 366 33.53 12.09 -15.47
C GLN A 366 32.46 11.10 -15.89
N SER A 367 31.23 11.55 -16.12
CA SER A 367 30.06 10.68 -16.35
C SER A 367 29.69 10.60 -17.83
N GLN A 368 29.02 9.51 -18.20
CA GLN A 368 28.38 9.29 -19.49
C GLN A 368 26.88 9.52 -19.44
N ILE A 369 26.30 9.48 -18.24
CA ILE A 369 24.88 9.66 -18.01
C ILE A 369 24.70 10.63 -16.86
N ILE A 370 23.71 11.53 -16.98
CA ILE A 370 23.20 12.32 -15.87
C ILE A 370 21.78 11.88 -15.56
N MET A 371 21.51 11.55 -14.28
CA MET A 371 20.20 11.12 -13.79
C MET A 371 19.64 12.15 -12.83
N PHE A 372 18.54 12.79 -13.20
CA PHE A 372 17.77 13.71 -12.34
C PHE A 372 16.74 12.89 -11.56
N PRO A 373 16.93 12.66 -10.25
CA PRO A 373 16.05 11.83 -9.45
C PRO A 373 14.72 12.52 -9.13
N GLY A 374 13.79 11.73 -8.60
CA GLY A 374 12.52 12.21 -8.10
C GLY A 374 12.60 12.88 -6.74
N GLY A 375 11.46 13.22 -6.19
CA GLY A 375 11.29 13.91 -4.92
C GLY A 375 10.58 15.25 -5.07
N PHE A 376 10.90 16.20 -4.20
CA PHE A 376 10.22 17.49 -4.11
C PHE A 376 11.23 18.64 -3.95
N SER A 377 12.17 18.75 -4.85
CA SER A 377 13.21 19.79 -4.77
C SER A 377 12.60 21.19 -4.84
N ALA A 378 12.69 21.94 -3.74
CA ALA A 378 12.09 23.26 -3.50
C ALA A 378 10.55 23.29 -3.42
N GLY A 379 9.91 22.16 -3.07
CA GLY A 379 8.47 22.07 -2.87
C GLY A 379 7.71 21.42 -4.02
N ASP A 380 6.43 21.15 -3.79
CA ASP A 380 5.52 20.41 -4.68
C ASP A 380 4.36 21.29 -5.16
N GLU A 381 4.64 22.51 -5.48
CA GLU A 381 3.65 23.37 -6.13
C GLU A 381 3.79 23.31 -7.65
N PRO A 382 2.70 23.41 -8.42
CA PRO A 382 2.76 23.34 -9.88
C PRO A 382 3.82 24.24 -10.49
N ASP A 383 3.90 25.47 -10.00
CA ASP A 383 4.89 26.46 -10.42
C ASP A 383 6.26 26.27 -9.77
N GLY A 384 6.31 25.46 -8.70
CA GLY A 384 7.47 25.27 -7.83
C GLY A 384 8.33 24.08 -8.16
N SER A 385 7.74 23.09 -8.80
CA SER A 385 8.38 21.80 -9.04
C SER A 385 9.71 21.95 -9.76
N ALA A 386 10.75 21.29 -9.23
CA ALA A 386 12.11 21.29 -9.77
C ALA A 386 12.83 22.65 -9.78
N LYS A 387 12.43 23.62 -8.97
CA LYS A 387 13.07 24.95 -8.92
C LYS A 387 14.57 24.89 -8.62
N PHE A 388 15.01 24.05 -7.69
CA PHE A 388 16.44 23.91 -7.40
C PHE A 388 17.22 23.38 -8.57
N PHE A 389 16.75 22.32 -9.21
CA PHE A 389 17.37 21.79 -10.42
C PHE A 389 17.46 22.86 -11.50
N ALA A 390 16.34 23.52 -11.82
CA ALA A 390 16.29 24.51 -12.88
C ALA A 390 17.23 25.70 -12.58
N THR A 391 17.27 26.17 -11.34
CA THR A 391 18.13 27.30 -10.96
C THR A 391 19.61 26.93 -11.01
N ALA A 392 19.97 25.79 -10.43
CA ALA A 392 21.38 25.36 -10.38
C ALA A 392 21.93 25.03 -11.77
N PHE A 393 21.19 24.27 -12.57
CA PHE A 393 21.65 23.85 -13.91
C PHE A 393 21.64 24.96 -14.97
N ARG A 394 21.04 26.13 -14.68
CA ARG A 394 21.18 27.35 -15.46
C ARG A 394 22.46 28.13 -15.13
N ASN A 395 23.24 27.71 -14.14
CA ASN A 395 24.59 28.24 -13.97
C ASN A 395 25.42 27.96 -15.21
N ALA A 396 26.16 28.95 -15.71
CA ALA A 396 26.90 28.85 -16.96
C ALA A 396 27.86 27.64 -17.01
N LYS A 397 28.61 27.38 -15.93
CA LYS A 397 29.54 26.24 -15.87
C LYS A 397 28.78 24.88 -15.95
N MET A 398 27.68 24.76 -15.24
CA MET A 398 26.86 23.53 -15.24
C MET A 398 26.15 23.32 -16.57
N THR A 399 25.59 24.39 -17.14
CA THR A 399 25.02 24.37 -18.50
C THR A 399 26.05 23.88 -19.52
N GLU A 400 27.24 24.47 -19.52
CA GLU A 400 28.32 24.07 -20.43
C GLU A 400 28.72 22.60 -20.27
N ALA A 401 28.86 22.12 -19.03
CA ALA A 401 29.23 20.73 -18.74
C ALA A 401 28.17 19.75 -19.24
N VAL A 402 26.87 20.04 -19.01
CA VAL A 402 25.76 19.20 -19.48
C VAL A 402 25.69 19.20 -21.00
N MET A 403 25.82 20.37 -21.65
CA MET A 403 25.76 20.45 -23.11
C MET A 403 26.95 19.75 -23.79
N LYS A 404 28.14 19.80 -23.19
CA LYS A 404 29.30 19.00 -23.66
C LYS A 404 29.04 17.49 -23.47
N LEU A 405 28.44 17.08 -22.34
CA LEU A 405 28.07 15.68 -22.12
C LEU A 405 27.16 15.19 -23.26
N LEU A 406 26.10 15.93 -23.56
CA LEU A 406 25.07 15.50 -24.51
C LEU A 406 25.54 15.62 -25.98
N ASN A 407 26.15 16.74 -26.36
CA ASN A 407 26.45 17.04 -27.75
C ASN A 407 27.82 16.56 -28.24
N GLU A 408 28.84 16.58 -27.38
CA GLU A 408 30.20 16.24 -27.77
C GLU A 408 30.61 14.83 -27.34
N ARG A 409 30.15 14.39 -26.17
CA ARG A 409 30.52 13.07 -25.61
C ARG A 409 29.50 11.97 -25.84
N ASP A 410 28.41 12.26 -26.58
CA ASP A 410 27.34 11.31 -26.87
C ASP A 410 26.70 10.71 -25.63
N GLY A 411 26.57 11.54 -24.60
CA GLY A 411 26.00 11.14 -23.30
C GLY A 411 24.49 11.18 -23.27
N LEU A 412 23.92 10.73 -22.13
CA LEU A 412 22.49 10.64 -21.94
C LEU A 412 22.04 11.45 -20.71
N ALA A 413 20.80 11.94 -20.76
CA ALA A 413 20.11 12.49 -19.61
C ALA A 413 18.81 11.71 -19.35
N LEU A 414 18.56 11.35 -18.10
CA LEU A 414 17.32 10.72 -17.65
C LEU A 414 16.72 11.56 -16.52
N GLY A 415 15.42 11.79 -16.54
CA GLY A 415 14.69 12.46 -15.45
C GLY A 415 13.44 11.69 -15.08
N ILE A 416 13.25 11.45 -13.79
CA ILE A 416 12.09 10.73 -13.26
C ILE A 416 11.31 11.66 -12.34
N CYS A 417 9.96 11.73 -12.49
CA CYS A 417 9.05 12.50 -11.65
C CYS A 417 9.51 13.99 -11.57
N ASN A 418 9.98 14.44 -10.43
CA ASN A 418 10.53 15.79 -10.24
C ASN A 418 11.73 16.06 -11.17
N GLY A 419 12.55 15.06 -11.44
CA GLY A 419 13.63 15.14 -12.43
C GLY A 419 13.12 15.30 -13.86
N PHE A 420 12.00 14.68 -14.23
CA PHE A 420 11.35 14.92 -15.51
C PHE A 420 10.83 16.37 -15.63
N GLN A 421 10.22 16.88 -14.56
CA GLN A 421 9.82 18.29 -14.47
C GLN A 421 11.02 19.23 -14.68
N ALA A 422 12.18 18.86 -14.11
CA ALA A 422 13.42 19.60 -14.33
C ALA A 422 13.85 19.61 -15.81
N LEU A 423 13.82 18.46 -16.48
CA LEU A 423 14.17 18.36 -17.91
C LEU A 423 13.25 19.21 -18.78
N ILE A 424 11.95 19.27 -18.47
CA ILE A 424 11.01 20.16 -19.17
C ILE A 424 11.37 21.63 -18.92
N LYS A 425 11.56 22.04 -17.65
CA LYS A 425 11.86 23.43 -17.28
C LYS A 425 13.23 23.92 -17.77
N LEU A 426 14.18 23.03 -17.89
CA LEU A 426 15.49 23.34 -18.45
C LEU A 426 15.48 23.48 -19.97
N GLY A 427 14.48 22.92 -20.66
CA GLY A 427 14.41 22.87 -22.11
C GLY A 427 15.04 21.60 -22.72
N LEU A 428 15.62 20.72 -21.88
CA LEU A 428 16.33 19.53 -22.38
C LEU A 428 15.42 18.55 -23.11
N VAL A 429 14.20 18.31 -22.64
CA VAL A 429 13.24 17.45 -23.35
C VAL A 429 12.61 18.17 -24.55
N PRO A 430 12.08 19.40 -24.39
CA PRO A 430 11.45 20.08 -25.53
C PRO A 430 12.41 20.45 -26.67
N HIS A 431 13.65 20.82 -26.34
CA HIS A 431 14.58 21.46 -27.31
C HIS A 431 15.92 20.73 -27.45
N GLY A 432 16.25 19.80 -26.57
CA GLY A 432 17.55 19.13 -26.53
C GLY A 432 18.68 20.00 -25.97
N GLU A 433 18.37 21.18 -25.43
CA GLU A 433 19.35 22.10 -24.86
C GLU A 433 18.80 22.84 -23.63
N ILE A 434 19.73 23.29 -22.76
CA ILE A 434 19.36 24.14 -21.64
C ILE A 434 19.16 25.57 -22.16
N CYS A 435 17.92 26.05 -22.16
CA CYS A 435 17.53 27.36 -22.64
C CYS A 435 16.60 28.09 -21.66
N PRO A 436 16.49 29.43 -21.79
CA PRO A 436 15.50 30.20 -21.04
C PRO A 436 14.08 29.79 -21.43
N GLN A 437 13.17 29.79 -20.46
CA GLN A 437 11.74 29.61 -20.71
C GLN A 437 11.12 30.90 -21.24
N SER A 438 10.19 30.78 -22.18
CA SER A 438 9.30 31.84 -22.68
C SER A 438 7.84 31.51 -22.33
N ALA A 439 6.92 32.43 -22.64
CA ALA A 439 5.48 32.19 -22.48
C ALA A 439 4.95 31.05 -23.36
N GLU A 440 5.68 30.69 -24.42
CA GLU A 440 5.33 29.63 -25.37
C GLU A 440 6.05 28.30 -25.06
N SER A 441 6.93 28.28 -24.06
CA SER A 441 7.64 27.06 -23.68
C SER A 441 6.68 25.99 -23.14
N PRO A 442 6.84 24.73 -23.57
CA PRO A 442 6.08 23.63 -22.99
C PRO A 442 6.24 23.58 -21.48
N THR A 443 5.14 23.34 -20.76
CA THR A 443 5.13 23.23 -19.30
C THR A 443 4.18 22.14 -18.86
N LEU A 444 4.42 21.62 -17.66
CA LEU A 444 3.49 20.70 -16.98
C LEU A 444 2.53 21.52 -16.13
N THR A 445 1.25 21.25 -16.26
CA THR A 445 0.19 21.93 -15.53
C THR A 445 -0.93 20.96 -15.15
N TYR A 446 -1.96 21.46 -14.49
CA TYR A 446 -3.12 20.66 -14.12
C TYR A 446 -3.88 20.13 -15.33
N ASN A 447 -4.39 18.93 -15.19
CA ASN A 447 -5.31 18.34 -16.14
C ASN A 447 -6.63 19.14 -16.18
N THR A 448 -7.06 19.56 -17.36
CA THR A 448 -8.27 20.36 -17.56
C THR A 448 -9.52 19.52 -17.86
N ILE A 449 -9.37 18.21 -18.06
CA ILE A 449 -10.51 17.31 -18.37
C ILE A 449 -11.32 16.90 -17.14
N GLY A 450 -10.95 17.36 -15.93
CA GLY A 450 -11.68 17.09 -14.68
C GLY A 450 -11.58 15.67 -14.13
N ARG A 451 -10.68 14.86 -14.67
CA ARG A 451 -10.38 13.48 -14.22
C ARG A 451 -8.94 13.11 -14.56
N HIS A 452 -8.46 12.03 -13.95
CA HIS A 452 -7.17 11.41 -14.28
C HIS A 452 -7.25 10.58 -15.55
#